data_8a1b6180790cc7252d9f5538c82d4d59
#
_entry.id   8a1b6180790cc7252d9f5538c82d4d59
#
_cell.length_a   1.000
_cell.length_b   1.000
_cell.length_c   1.000
_cell.angle_alpha   90.00
_cell.angle_beta   90.00
_cell.angle_gamma   90.00
#
_symmetry.space_group_name_H-M   'P 1'
#
loop_
_entity.id
_entity.type
_entity.pdbx_description
1 polymer ?
#
loop_
_entity_poly.entity_id
_entity_poly.type
_entity_poly.pdbx_seq_one_letter_code
_entity_poly.pdbx_strand_id
1 'polypeptide(L)'
;MDFVGRIDGEAFEGGSAENAPLVLGKGQFIPGFEDGLIGVKADDERTITATFPEDYPMKNLAGKAADFEVKVKAVSKANKPAIDEDFAAGLGAENLANLKELVSAQIKREYDSASRMKMKREVLDALDKGQAFELPASLVDFEFENIWKQLENNLKATNKTFADEGKTEDDARAEYRGIAERRVRLGLVIGEIGEKNKLSVTQDELRRALIERARQFPGQEKMVYEYFEKTPGALAELRAPIFEEKVIDYVLEQVKPVEKKVSKDELFKMVEEVTEA
;
A
#
# COMPACT_ATOMS: atom_id res chain seq x y z
N MET A 1 22.88 -13.24 -23.83
CA MET A 1 22.68 -13.22 -25.31
C MET A 1 23.25 -11.94 -25.86
N ASP A 2 23.61 -11.97 -27.16
CA ASP A 2 23.86 -10.76 -27.96
C ASP A 2 22.67 -10.58 -28.88
N PHE A 3 22.32 -9.35 -29.20
CA PHE A 3 21.28 -9.10 -30.19
C PHE A 3 21.53 -7.81 -30.98
N VAL A 4 21.01 -7.77 -32.20
CA VAL A 4 21.00 -6.60 -33.06
C VAL A 4 19.60 -6.45 -33.67
N GLY A 5 18.93 -5.36 -33.34
CA GLY A 5 17.62 -4.98 -33.86
C GLY A 5 17.75 -4.14 -35.14
N ARG A 6 16.90 -4.47 -36.14
CA ARG A 6 16.83 -3.77 -37.42
C ARG A 6 15.39 -3.41 -37.73
N ILE A 7 15.18 -2.23 -38.29
CA ILE A 7 13.91 -1.81 -38.88
C ILE A 7 14.16 -1.56 -40.35
N ASP A 8 13.38 -2.20 -41.21
CA ASP A 8 13.57 -2.14 -42.68
C ASP A 8 15.00 -2.50 -43.14
N GLY A 9 15.68 -3.40 -42.39
CA GLY A 9 17.04 -3.84 -42.65
C GLY A 9 18.15 -2.96 -42.10
N GLU A 10 17.83 -1.77 -41.54
CA GLU A 10 18.80 -0.86 -40.95
C GLU A 10 18.81 -0.98 -39.41
N ALA A 11 20.02 -1.07 -38.83
CA ALA A 11 20.17 -1.08 -37.35
C ALA A 11 19.81 0.29 -36.76
N PHE A 12 19.11 0.30 -35.65
CA PHE A 12 18.70 1.53 -34.99
C PHE A 12 19.45 1.73 -33.67
N GLU A 13 19.56 2.97 -33.23
CA GLU A 13 20.25 3.34 -32.00
C GLU A 13 19.53 2.75 -30.78
N GLY A 14 20.30 2.08 -29.90
CA GLY A 14 19.75 1.36 -28.73
C GLY A 14 19.18 -0.01 -29.06
N GLY A 15 19.18 -0.45 -30.34
CA GLY A 15 18.66 -1.76 -30.78
C GLY A 15 19.65 -2.91 -30.62
N SER A 16 20.87 -2.70 -30.13
CA SER A 16 21.88 -3.75 -29.98
C SER A 16 22.49 -3.81 -28.61
N ALA A 17 22.77 -5.01 -28.13
CA ALA A 17 23.54 -5.22 -26.91
C ALA A 17 24.31 -6.55 -26.95
N GLU A 18 25.45 -6.54 -26.27
CA GLU A 18 26.26 -7.75 -26.06
C GLU A 18 26.16 -8.20 -24.59
N ASN A 19 26.22 -9.51 -24.39
CA ASN A 19 26.13 -10.14 -23.04
C ASN A 19 24.90 -9.72 -22.24
N ALA A 20 23.80 -9.35 -22.90
CA ALA A 20 22.58 -8.94 -22.23
C ALA A 20 21.96 -10.13 -21.45
N PRO A 21 21.73 -10.00 -20.15
CA PRO A 21 20.97 -10.98 -19.39
C PRO A 21 19.47 -10.80 -19.67
N LEU A 22 18.75 -11.89 -19.84
CA LEU A 22 17.31 -11.90 -19.98
C LEU A 22 16.69 -13.01 -19.13
N VAL A 23 15.62 -12.70 -18.43
CA VAL A 23 14.80 -13.68 -17.70
C VAL A 23 13.46 -13.78 -18.41
N LEU A 24 13.21 -14.90 -19.09
CA LEU A 24 11.94 -15.14 -19.80
C LEU A 24 10.74 -15.06 -18.86
N GLY A 25 9.69 -14.40 -19.30
CA GLY A 25 8.44 -14.23 -18.56
C GLY A 25 8.45 -13.09 -17.52
N LYS A 26 9.47 -12.20 -17.56
CA LYS A 26 9.52 -11.00 -16.69
C LYS A 26 9.07 -9.72 -17.40
N GLY A 27 8.81 -9.77 -18.69
CA GLY A 27 8.38 -8.61 -19.46
C GLY A 27 9.42 -7.49 -19.51
N GLN A 28 10.71 -7.84 -19.51
CA GLN A 28 11.81 -6.87 -19.53
C GLN A 28 12.07 -6.29 -20.93
N PHE A 29 11.58 -6.96 -21.95
CA PHE A 29 11.71 -6.57 -23.35
C PHE A 29 10.34 -6.30 -23.97
N ILE A 30 10.34 -5.77 -25.19
CA ILE A 30 9.09 -5.51 -25.91
C ILE A 30 8.28 -6.79 -26.14
N PRO A 31 6.93 -6.69 -26.21
CA PRO A 31 6.06 -7.84 -26.41
C PRO A 31 6.45 -8.68 -27.63
N GLY A 32 6.43 -10.00 -27.46
CA GLY A 32 6.81 -10.96 -28.53
C GLY A 32 8.31 -11.31 -28.57
N PHE A 33 9.18 -10.48 -28.00
CA PHE A 33 10.62 -10.77 -27.99
C PHE A 33 10.97 -11.98 -27.11
N GLU A 34 10.46 -12.00 -25.87
CA GLU A 34 10.70 -13.11 -24.93
C GLU A 34 10.07 -14.40 -25.43
N ASP A 35 8.88 -14.32 -26.04
CA ASP A 35 8.17 -15.48 -26.62
C ASP A 35 8.96 -16.13 -27.77
N GLY A 36 9.62 -15.30 -28.58
CA GLY A 36 10.48 -15.76 -29.66
C GLY A 36 11.72 -16.54 -29.19
N LEU A 37 12.10 -16.41 -27.91
CA LEU A 37 13.24 -17.10 -27.32
C LEU A 37 12.84 -18.39 -26.58
N ILE A 38 11.58 -18.74 -26.53
CA ILE A 38 11.15 -20.00 -25.90
C ILE A 38 11.75 -21.19 -26.64
N GLY A 39 12.40 -22.09 -25.89
CA GLY A 39 12.98 -23.32 -26.44
C GLY A 39 14.36 -23.20 -27.07
N VAL A 40 15.00 -22.03 -27.05
CA VAL A 40 16.39 -21.86 -27.52
C VAL A 40 17.39 -22.57 -26.62
N LYS A 41 18.53 -22.91 -27.21
CA LYS A 41 19.69 -23.52 -26.53
C LYS A 41 20.88 -22.55 -26.59
N ALA A 42 21.93 -22.89 -25.85
CA ALA A 42 23.18 -22.18 -25.95
C ALA A 42 23.73 -22.31 -27.40
N ASP A 43 24.33 -21.25 -27.90
CA ASP A 43 24.88 -21.08 -29.25
C ASP A 43 23.85 -21.03 -30.38
N ASP A 44 22.54 -21.07 -30.08
CA ASP A 44 21.50 -20.87 -31.08
C ASP A 44 21.52 -19.40 -31.58
N GLU A 45 21.30 -19.25 -32.88
CA GLU A 45 21.05 -17.97 -33.54
C GLU A 45 19.61 -17.96 -34.06
N ARG A 46 18.87 -16.90 -33.74
CA ARG A 46 17.46 -16.78 -34.08
C ARG A 46 17.11 -15.35 -34.45
N THR A 47 16.30 -15.18 -35.49
CA THR A 47 15.67 -13.89 -35.80
C THR A 47 14.28 -13.85 -35.17
N ILE A 48 13.97 -12.80 -34.43
CA ILE A 48 12.70 -12.58 -33.75
C ILE A 48 12.12 -11.27 -34.26
N THR A 49 10.92 -11.31 -34.82
CA THR A 49 10.19 -10.10 -35.19
C THR A 49 9.30 -9.70 -33.99
N ALA A 50 9.51 -8.49 -33.44
CA ALA A 50 8.72 -7.95 -32.36
C ALA A 50 8.29 -6.52 -32.71
N THR A 51 7.09 -6.13 -32.27
CA THR A 51 6.52 -4.80 -32.54
C THR A 51 6.61 -3.92 -31.31
N PHE A 52 7.15 -2.73 -31.43
CA PHE A 52 7.18 -1.75 -30.38
C PHE A 52 5.76 -1.31 -30.03
N PRO A 53 5.39 -1.19 -28.73
CA PRO A 53 4.12 -0.63 -28.31
C PRO A 53 3.90 0.80 -28.85
N GLU A 54 2.65 1.21 -29.04
CA GLU A 54 2.33 2.55 -29.53
C GLU A 54 2.72 3.67 -28.55
N ASP A 55 2.75 3.35 -27.25
CA ASP A 55 3.15 4.22 -26.15
C ASP A 55 4.65 4.15 -25.82
N TYR A 56 5.47 3.55 -26.70
CA TYR A 56 6.89 3.42 -26.47
C TYR A 56 7.57 4.79 -26.35
N PRO A 57 8.50 4.99 -25.36
CA PRO A 57 9.08 6.31 -25.06
C PRO A 57 9.75 6.99 -26.27
N MET A 58 10.38 6.20 -27.14
CA MET A 58 10.99 6.70 -28.35
C MET A 58 9.97 6.71 -29.51
N LYS A 59 9.43 7.89 -29.82
CA LYS A 59 8.39 8.10 -30.84
C LYS A 59 8.75 7.60 -32.23
N ASN A 60 10.05 7.58 -32.59
CA ASN A 60 10.56 7.08 -33.84
C ASN A 60 10.52 5.55 -33.98
N LEU A 61 10.32 4.83 -32.89
CA LEU A 61 10.21 3.36 -32.82
C LEU A 61 8.77 2.90 -32.50
N ALA A 62 7.95 3.73 -31.88
CA ALA A 62 6.58 3.40 -31.46
C ALA A 62 5.76 2.85 -32.65
N GLY A 63 5.08 1.71 -32.44
CA GLY A 63 4.25 1.02 -33.42
C GLY A 63 5.00 0.32 -34.53
N LYS A 64 6.34 0.39 -34.61
CA LYS A 64 7.12 -0.24 -35.68
C LYS A 64 7.48 -1.68 -35.33
N ALA A 65 7.46 -2.54 -36.35
CA ALA A 65 8.02 -3.88 -36.29
C ALA A 65 9.54 -3.83 -36.47
N ALA A 66 10.28 -4.59 -35.68
CA ALA A 66 11.73 -4.72 -35.77
C ALA A 66 12.12 -6.19 -35.74
N ASP A 67 13.11 -6.53 -36.54
CA ASP A 67 13.73 -7.85 -36.58
C ASP A 67 14.97 -7.84 -35.70
N PHE A 68 15.03 -8.74 -34.73
CA PHE A 68 16.14 -8.91 -33.82
C PHE A 68 16.91 -10.18 -34.18
N GLU A 69 18.13 -10.03 -34.61
CA GLU A 69 19.08 -11.14 -34.78
C GLU A 69 19.68 -11.42 -33.39
N VAL A 70 19.31 -12.54 -32.79
CA VAL A 70 19.73 -12.91 -31.41
C VAL A 70 20.68 -14.09 -31.46
N LYS A 71 21.82 -13.95 -30.78
CA LYS A 71 22.75 -15.05 -30.50
C LYS A 71 22.73 -15.39 -29.03
N VAL A 72 22.29 -16.60 -28.69
CA VAL A 72 22.19 -17.11 -27.35
C VAL A 72 23.54 -17.62 -26.89
N LYS A 73 24.18 -17.00 -25.89
CA LYS A 73 25.48 -17.46 -25.38
C LYS A 73 25.34 -18.56 -24.32
N ALA A 74 24.34 -18.48 -23.50
CA ALA A 74 24.10 -19.46 -22.44
C ALA A 74 22.62 -19.48 -22.07
N VAL A 75 22.11 -20.63 -21.70
CA VAL A 75 20.77 -20.79 -21.14
C VAL A 75 20.92 -21.29 -19.70
N SER A 76 20.41 -20.52 -18.77
CA SER A 76 20.43 -20.87 -17.34
C SER A 76 19.02 -21.16 -16.85
N LYS A 77 18.89 -22.15 -15.99
CA LYS A 77 17.62 -22.41 -15.31
C LYS A 77 17.70 -21.85 -13.89
N ALA A 78 16.64 -21.14 -13.49
CA ALA A 78 16.52 -20.69 -12.12
C ALA A 78 16.59 -21.92 -11.18
N ASN A 79 17.61 -21.96 -10.33
CA ASN A 79 17.71 -22.95 -9.28
C ASN A 79 16.97 -22.41 -8.06
N LYS A 80 15.93 -23.12 -7.60
CA LYS A 80 15.30 -22.80 -6.32
C LYS A 80 16.24 -23.24 -5.22
N PRO A 81 16.70 -22.34 -4.34
CA PRO A 81 17.52 -22.75 -3.21
C PRO A 81 16.74 -23.76 -2.34
N ALA A 82 17.45 -24.73 -1.79
CA ALA A 82 16.87 -25.60 -0.77
C ALA A 82 16.54 -24.74 0.46
N ILE A 83 15.38 -25.00 1.08
CA ILE A 83 15.01 -24.34 2.35
C ILE A 83 15.58 -25.20 3.47
N ASP A 84 16.86 -25.01 3.74
CA ASP A 84 17.68 -25.75 4.70
C ASP A 84 18.32 -24.82 5.74
N GLU A 85 19.25 -25.35 6.52
CA GLU A 85 19.93 -24.59 7.58
C GLU A 85 20.79 -23.44 7.01
N ASP A 86 21.45 -23.66 5.86
CA ASP A 86 22.26 -22.65 5.20
C ASP A 86 21.39 -21.49 4.68
N PHE A 87 20.21 -21.81 4.15
CA PHE A 87 19.23 -20.81 3.76
C PHE A 87 18.74 -19.98 4.96
N ALA A 88 18.47 -20.65 6.09
CA ALA A 88 18.04 -19.96 7.31
C ALA A 88 19.15 -19.03 7.86
N ALA A 89 20.38 -19.51 7.89
CA ALA A 89 21.54 -18.70 8.30
C ALA A 89 21.77 -17.49 7.38
N GLY A 90 21.60 -17.68 6.07
CA GLY A 90 21.69 -16.58 5.08
C GLY A 90 20.64 -15.47 5.28
N LEU A 91 19.50 -15.78 5.91
CA LEU A 91 18.46 -14.83 6.29
C LEU A 91 18.61 -14.31 7.73
N GLY A 92 19.70 -14.67 8.43
CA GLY A 92 20.00 -14.22 9.79
C GLY A 92 19.23 -14.94 10.89
N ALA A 93 18.62 -16.10 10.59
CA ALA A 93 18.00 -16.96 11.58
C ALA A 93 19.02 -17.94 12.17
N GLU A 94 18.80 -18.37 13.43
CA GLU A 94 19.70 -19.30 14.11
C GLU A 94 19.70 -20.70 13.47
N ASN A 95 18.54 -21.13 12.97
CA ASN A 95 18.31 -22.40 12.30
C ASN A 95 16.98 -22.38 11.54
N LEU A 96 16.68 -23.43 10.78
CA LEU A 96 15.48 -23.54 9.98
C LEU A 96 14.18 -23.52 10.83
N ALA A 97 14.20 -24.09 12.02
CA ALA A 97 13.06 -24.07 12.93
C ALA A 97 12.76 -22.65 13.40
N ASN A 98 13.80 -21.91 13.80
CA ASN A 98 13.69 -20.48 14.18
C ASN A 98 13.20 -19.62 12.99
N LEU A 99 13.70 -19.85 11.77
CA LEU A 99 13.19 -19.14 10.59
C LEU A 99 11.69 -19.37 10.40
N LYS A 100 11.22 -20.61 10.51
CA LYS A 100 9.79 -20.94 10.39
C LYS A 100 8.96 -20.27 11.47
N GLU A 101 9.45 -20.21 12.70
CA GLU A 101 8.79 -19.50 13.80
C GLU A 101 8.70 -18.00 13.53
N LEU A 102 9.78 -17.36 13.08
CA LEU A 102 9.80 -15.93 12.74
C LEU A 102 8.81 -15.61 11.61
N VAL A 103 8.81 -16.41 10.55
CA VAL A 103 7.88 -16.24 9.43
C VAL A 103 6.43 -16.48 9.88
N SER A 104 6.18 -17.52 10.66
CA SER A 104 4.84 -17.80 11.21
C SER A 104 4.34 -16.66 12.10
N ALA A 105 5.21 -16.14 12.96
CA ALA A 105 4.88 -14.99 13.81
C ALA A 105 4.62 -13.71 12.99
N GLN A 106 5.35 -13.52 11.89
CA GLN A 106 5.11 -12.41 10.97
C GLN A 106 3.73 -12.53 10.31
N ILE A 107 3.44 -13.69 9.71
CA ILE A 107 2.15 -13.95 9.07
C ILE A 107 0.99 -13.78 10.07
N LYS A 108 1.17 -14.29 11.30
CA LYS A 108 0.16 -14.14 12.35
C LYS A 108 -0.08 -12.66 12.67
N ARG A 109 0.97 -11.87 12.83
CA ARG A 109 0.83 -10.41 13.08
C ARG A 109 0.07 -9.70 11.96
N GLU A 110 0.32 -10.07 10.70
CA GLU A 110 -0.39 -9.51 9.56
C GLU A 110 -1.89 -9.84 9.59
N TYR A 111 -2.22 -11.10 9.90
CA TYR A 111 -3.63 -11.52 10.01
C TYR A 111 -4.32 -10.92 11.23
N ASP A 112 -3.64 -10.84 12.37
CA ASP A 112 -4.17 -10.21 13.58
C ASP A 112 -4.44 -8.71 13.31
N SER A 113 -3.52 -8.02 12.61
CA SER A 113 -3.70 -6.62 12.21
C SER A 113 -4.88 -6.44 11.25
N ALA A 114 -4.98 -7.26 10.21
CA ALA A 114 -6.09 -7.22 9.25
C ALA A 114 -7.44 -7.49 9.94
N SER A 115 -7.50 -8.52 10.79
CA SER A 115 -8.69 -8.84 11.58
C SER A 115 -9.07 -7.70 12.52
N ARG A 116 -8.09 -7.06 13.16
CA ARG A 116 -8.29 -5.91 14.04
C ARG A 116 -8.87 -4.72 13.28
N MET A 117 -8.36 -4.42 12.10
CA MET A 117 -8.88 -3.34 11.25
C MET A 117 -10.36 -3.56 10.91
N LYS A 118 -10.72 -4.79 10.54
CA LYS A 118 -12.12 -5.16 10.26
C LYS A 118 -13.00 -5.00 11.49
N MET A 119 -12.60 -5.55 12.64
CA MET A 119 -13.36 -5.43 13.89
C MET A 119 -13.55 -3.96 14.29
N LYS A 120 -12.51 -3.15 14.21
CA LYS A 120 -12.58 -1.72 14.49
C LYS A 120 -13.63 -1.03 13.61
N ARG A 121 -13.61 -1.31 12.30
CA ARG A 121 -14.59 -0.74 11.38
C ARG A 121 -16.01 -1.15 11.75
N GLU A 122 -16.25 -2.42 12.04
CA GLU A 122 -17.57 -2.91 12.44
C GLU A 122 -18.09 -2.25 13.72
N VAL A 123 -17.22 -2.02 14.70
CA VAL A 123 -17.54 -1.28 15.92
C VAL A 123 -17.92 0.16 15.60
N LEU A 124 -17.09 0.85 14.79
CA LEU A 124 -17.34 2.25 14.40
C LEU A 124 -18.65 2.37 13.60
N ASP A 125 -18.93 1.44 12.67
CA ASP A 125 -20.17 1.41 11.92
C ASP A 125 -21.39 1.18 12.81
N ALA A 126 -21.26 0.31 13.81
CA ALA A 126 -22.34 0.06 14.77
C ALA A 126 -22.59 1.27 15.67
N LEU A 127 -21.53 1.94 16.11
CA LEU A 127 -21.63 3.17 16.89
C LEU A 127 -22.26 4.32 16.09
N ASP A 128 -21.87 4.48 14.82
CA ASP A 128 -22.45 5.51 13.93
C ASP A 128 -23.94 5.29 13.67
N LYS A 129 -24.32 4.05 13.30
CA LYS A 129 -25.72 3.68 13.01
C LYS A 129 -26.62 3.69 14.25
N GLY A 130 -26.04 3.38 15.41
CA GLY A 130 -26.77 3.29 16.68
C GLY A 130 -27.13 4.64 17.32
N GLN A 131 -26.64 5.75 16.78
CA GLN A 131 -26.76 7.06 17.40
C GLN A 131 -27.36 8.07 16.41
N ALA A 132 -28.57 8.54 16.70
CA ALA A 132 -29.25 9.58 15.95
C ALA A 132 -29.41 10.82 16.86
N PHE A 133 -28.55 11.81 16.71
CA PHE A 133 -28.65 13.11 17.37
C PHE A 133 -28.19 14.21 16.43
N GLU A 134 -28.65 15.43 16.69
CA GLU A 134 -28.23 16.60 15.92
C GLU A 134 -26.76 16.92 16.15
N LEU A 135 -26.01 17.04 15.07
CA LEU A 135 -24.60 17.39 15.13
C LEU A 135 -24.45 18.90 15.20
N PRO A 136 -23.51 19.43 16.01
CA PRO A 136 -23.18 20.85 15.99
C PRO A 136 -22.66 21.26 14.60
N ALA A 137 -23.39 22.11 13.90
CA ALA A 137 -23.06 22.52 12.54
C ALA A 137 -21.63 23.08 12.42
N SER A 138 -21.19 23.85 13.42
CA SER A 138 -19.83 24.42 13.46
C SER A 138 -18.72 23.37 13.49
N LEU A 139 -18.95 22.23 14.13
CA LEU A 139 -17.97 21.12 14.14
C LEU A 139 -17.94 20.40 12.79
N VAL A 140 -19.12 20.16 12.20
CA VAL A 140 -19.22 19.56 10.86
C VAL A 140 -18.57 20.45 9.81
N ASP A 141 -18.85 21.75 9.83
CA ASP A 141 -18.25 22.69 8.90
C ASP A 141 -16.74 22.76 9.04
N PHE A 142 -16.22 22.80 10.27
CA PHE A 142 -14.78 22.80 10.53
C PHE A 142 -14.11 21.51 10.04
N GLU A 143 -14.70 20.33 10.31
CA GLU A 143 -14.16 19.05 9.85
C GLU A 143 -14.21 18.95 8.31
N PHE A 144 -15.31 19.39 7.70
CA PHE A 144 -15.46 19.42 6.25
C PHE A 144 -14.38 20.30 5.59
N GLU A 145 -14.14 21.50 6.09
CA GLU A 145 -13.11 22.42 5.58
C GLU A 145 -11.71 21.79 5.64
N ASN A 146 -11.39 21.08 6.73
CA ASN A 146 -10.12 20.38 6.87
C ASN A 146 -9.96 19.26 5.83
N ILE A 147 -10.99 18.44 5.68
CA ILE A 147 -11.00 17.35 4.69
C ILE A 147 -10.89 17.91 3.28
N TRP A 148 -11.69 18.92 2.96
CA TRP A 148 -11.74 19.54 1.65
C TRP A 148 -10.39 20.12 1.24
N LYS A 149 -9.75 20.86 2.16
CA LYS A 149 -8.40 21.39 1.93
C LYS A 149 -7.36 20.32 1.66
N GLN A 150 -7.43 19.20 2.36
CA GLN A 150 -6.53 18.06 2.11
C GLN A 150 -6.77 17.45 0.73
N LEU A 151 -8.04 17.28 0.33
CA LEU A 151 -8.43 16.80 -0.99
C LEU A 151 -7.92 17.71 -2.10
N GLU A 152 -8.15 19.02 -1.99
CA GLU A 152 -7.63 19.98 -2.98
C GLU A 152 -6.10 19.93 -3.10
N ASN A 153 -5.38 19.80 -1.98
CA ASN A 153 -3.94 19.70 -2.01
C ASN A 153 -3.47 18.40 -2.69
N ASN A 154 -4.18 17.30 -2.46
CA ASN A 154 -3.89 16.04 -3.11
C ASN A 154 -4.14 16.08 -4.63
N LEU A 155 -5.28 16.63 -5.05
CA LEU A 155 -5.59 16.81 -6.46
C LEU A 155 -4.53 17.67 -7.17
N LYS A 156 -4.10 18.78 -6.53
CA LYS A 156 -3.01 19.62 -7.06
C LYS A 156 -1.69 18.88 -7.16
N ALA A 157 -1.33 18.10 -6.15
CA ALA A 157 -0.08 17.34 -6.11
C ALA A 157 -0.03 16.22 -7.16
N THR A 158 -1.18 15.62 -7.47
CA THR A 158 -1.32 14.54 -8.46
C THR A 158 -1.68 15.03 -9.86
N ASN A 159 -1.89 16.34 -10.04
CA ASN A 159 -2.35 16.95 -11.30
C ASN A 159 -3.69 16.34 -11.80
N LYS A 160 -4.56 15.94 -10.86
CA LYS A 160 -5.90 15.40 -11.14
C LYS A 160 -6.99 16.39 -10.85
N THR A 161 -8.14 16.18 -11.48
CA THR A 161 -9.39 16.91 -11.25
C THR A 161 -10.49 15.97 -10.78
N PHE A 162 -11.61 16.49 -10.28
CA PHE A 162 -12.78 15.66 -9.95
C PHE A 162 -13.33 14.89 -11.16
N ALA A 163 -13.22 15.48 -12.36
CA ALA A 163 -13.66 14.83 -13.59
C ALA A 163 -12.84 13.58 -13.93
N ASP A 164 -11.55 13.56 -13.59
CA ASP A 164 -10.69 12.39 -13.77
C ASP A 164 -11.09 11.20 -12.86
N GLU A 165 -11.81 11.51 -11.76
CA GLU A 165 -12.40 10.52 -10.85
C GLU A 165 -13.88 10.22 -11.18
N GLY A 166 -14.39 10.77 -12.27
CA GLY A 166 -15.78 10.55 -12.73
C GLY A 166 -16.84 11.25 -11.88
N LYS A 167 -16.47 12.26 -11.11
CA LYS A 167 -17.35 13.01 -10.19
C LYS A 167 -17.41 14.49 -10.55
N THR A 168 -18.52 15.15 -10.20
CA THR A 168 -18.57 16.62 -10.19
C THR A 168 -18.05 17.15 -8.85
N GLU A 169 -17.69 18.42 -8.79
CA GLU A 169 -17.30 19.06 -7.52
C GLU A 169 -18.45 19.03 -6.50
N ASP A 170 -19.68 19.21 -6.94
CA ASP A 170 -20.86 19.19 -6.07
C ASP A 170 -21.11 17.80 -5.48
N ASP A 171 -20.95 16.74 -6.29
CA ASP A 171 -21.03 15.35 -5.80
C ASP A 171 -19.93 15.06 -4.77
N ALA A 172 -18.70 15.50 -5.04
CA ALA A 172 -17.60 15.38 -4.10
C ALA A 172 -17.88 16.15 -2.80
N ARG A 173 -18.41 17.39 -2.88
CA ARG A 173 -18.78 18.17 -1.69
C ARG A 173 -19.83 17.46 -0.83
N ALA A 174 -20.84 16.88 -1.46
CA ALA A 174 -21.88 16.13 -0.75
C ALA A 174 -21.32 14.89 -0.05
N GLU A 175 -20.49 14.13 -0.76
CA GLU A 175 -19.84 12.93 -0.24
C GLU A 175 -18.91 13.25 0.96
N TYR A 176 -18.01 14.23 0.80
CA TYR A 176 -17.07 14.61 1.86
C TYR A 176 -17.75 15.30 3.04
N ARG A 177 -18.92 15.94 2.83
CA ARG A 177 -19.73 16.43 3.95
C ARG A 177 -20.31 15.28 4.76
N GLY A 178 -20.78 14.22 4.11
CA GLY A 178 -21.22 12.98 4.79
C GLY A 178 -20.09 12.35 5.61
N ILE A 179 -18.86 12.33 5.08
CA ILE A 179 -17.68 11.86 5.81
C ILE A 179 -17.41 12.75 7.05
N ALA A 180 -17.49 14.07 6.91
CA ALA A 180 -17.32 15.00 8.02
C ALA A 180 -18.37 14.79 9.11
N GLU A 181 -19.64 14.64 8.75
CA GLU A 181 -20.73 14.34 9.69
C GLU A 181 -20.50 13.03 10.44
N ARG A 182 -20.09 11.99 9.74
CA ARG A 182 -19.74 10.70 10.36
C ARG A 182 -18.57 10.83 11.34
N ARG A 183 -17.50 11.54 10.96
CA ARG A 183 -16.33 11.76 11.83
C ARG A 183 -16.69 12.53 13.09
N VAL A 184 -17.48 13.59 12.95
CA VAL A 184 -17.94 14.39 14.10
C VAL A 184 -18.82 13.54 15.02
N ARG A 185 -19.77 12.77 14.45
CA ARG A 185 -20.64 11.88 15.24
C ARG A 185 -19.82 10.85 16.01
N LEU A 186 -18.93 10.15 15.35
CA LEU A 186 -18.07 9.17 15.98
C LEU A 186 -17.16 9.80 17.05
N GLY A 187 -16.57 10.96 16.77
CA GLY A 187 -15.75 11.69 17.74
C GLY A 187 -16.51 12.03 19.02
N LEU A 188 -17.76 12.49 18.91
CA LEU A 188 -18.62 12.79 20.06
C LEU A 188 -19.03 11.52 20.81
N VAL A 189 -19.40 10.45 20.11
CA VAL A 189 -19.76 9.16 20.73
C VAL A 189 -18.57 8.53 21.45
N ILE A 190 -17.41 8.50 20.81
CA ILE A 190 -16.17 7.99 21.41
C ILE A 190 -15.76 8.82 22.63
N GLY A 191 -15.87 10.15 22.51
CA GLY A 191 -15.62 11.07 23.63
C GLY A 191 -16.49 10.76 24.83
N GLU A 192 -17.79 10.61 24.64
CA GLU A 192 -18.78 10.32 25.68
C GLU A 192 -18.54 8.93 26.33
N ILE A 193 -18.26 7.90 25.52
CA ILE A 193 -17.93 6.56 26.04
C ILE A 193 -16.66 6.63 26.90
N GLY A 194 -15.64 7.32 26.42
CA GLY A 194 -14.38 7.44 27.14
C GLY A 194 -14.51 8.21 28.45
N GLU A 195 -15.26 9.32 28.45
CA GLU A 195 -15.50 10.12 29.67
C GLU A 195 -16.29 9.33 30.71
N LYS A 196 -17.41 8.73 30.33
CA LYS A 196 -18.23 7.91 31.21
C LYS A 196 -17.48 6.75 31.85
N ASN A 197 -16.55 6.16 31.12
CA ASN A 197 -15.77 5.02 31.59
C ASN A 197 -14.37 5.40 32.08
N LYS A 198 -14.09 6.71 32.21
CA LYS A 198 -12.82 7.24 32.74
C LYS A 198 -11.58 6.75 31.98
N LEU A 199 -11.75 6.52 30.67
CA LEU A 199 -10.64 6.14 29.80
C LEU A 199 -9.76 7.38 29.53
N SER A 200 -8.47 7.22 29.66
CA SER A 200 -7.54 8.31 29.42
C SER A 200 -6.26 7.79 28.76
N VAL A 201 -5.61 8.64 28.00
CA VAL A 201 -4.31 8.35 27.40
C VAL A 201 -3.22 8.79 28.36
N THR A 202 -2.39 7.84 28.76
CA THR A 202 -1.28 8.07 29.69
C THR A 202 -0.10 8.73 28.99
N GLN A 203 0.80 9.34 29.77
CA GLN A 203 2.03 9.93 29.23
C GLN A 203 2.96 8.89 28.61
N ASP A 204 2.96 7.66 29.12
CA ASP A 204 3.78 6.58 28.58
C ASP A 204 3.25 6.10 27.22
N GLU A 205 1.93 6.06 27.01
CA GLU A 205 1.33 5.76 25.71
C GLU A 205 1.66 6.84 24.68
N LEU A 206 1.56 8.11 25.06
CA LEU A 206 1.95 9.23 24.19
C LEU A 206 3.44 9.17 23.84
N ARG A 207 4.30 8.86 24.80
CA ARG A 207 5.74 8.72 24.55
C ARG A 207 6.04 7.59 23.58
N ARG A 208 5.39 6.44 23.74
CA ARG A 208 5.54 5.31 22.80
C ARG A 208 5.10 5.68 21.39
N ALA A 209 3.94 6.33 21.26
CA ALA A 209 3.44 6.78 19.96
C ALA A 209 4.39 7.79 19.30
N LEU A 210 4.95 8.72 20.08
CA LEU A 210 5.94 9.68 19.59
C LEU A 210 7.22 8.99 19.10
N ILE A 211 7.72 8.00 19.84
CA ILE A 211 8.89 7.19 19.41
C ILE A 211 8.59 6.44 18.12
N GLU A 212 7.42 5.78 18.02
CA GLU A 212 7.02 5.08 16.79
C GLU A 212 6.87 6.05 15.63
N ARG A 213 6.31 7.24 15.86
CA ARG A 213 6.22 8.28 14.82
C ARG A 213 7.60 8.73 14.34
N ALA A 214 8.52 8.94 15.26
CA ALA A 214 9.89 9.34 14.93
C ALA A 214 10.63 8.27 14.11
N ARG A 215 10.43 6.99 14.41
CA ARG A 215 11.01 5.86 13.66
C ARG A 215 10.58 5.80 12.18
N GLN A 216 9.43 6.39 11.84
CA GLN A 216 8.97 6.48 10.45
C GLN A 216 9.78 7.47 9.60
N PHE A 217 10.62 8.30 10.23
CA PHE A 217 11.44 9.33 9.58
C PHE A 217 12.93 9.14 9.95
N PRO A 218 13.60 8.08 9.44
CA PRO A 218 15.00 7.82 9.75
C PRO A 218 15.90 9.00 9.40
N GLY A 219 16.73 9.43 10.35
CA GLY A 219 17.62 10.58 10.22
C GLY A 219 16.98 11.96 10.46
N GLN A 220 15.64 11.99 10.69
CA GLN A 220 14.88 13.21 10.98
C GLN A 220 14.15 13.13 12.33
N GLU A 221 14.49 12.17 13.17
CA GLU A 221 13.81 11.92 14.45
C GLU A 221 13.76 13.16 15.32
N LYS A 222 14.86 13.94 15.33
CA LYS A 222 14.94 15.19 16.06
C LYS A 222 13.89 16.22 15.61
N MET A 223 13.67 16.33 14.30
CA MET A 223 12.65 17.25 13.75
C MET A 223 11.25 16.83 14.19
N VAL A 224 10.99 15.54 14.21
CA VAL A 224 9.69 15.01 14.68
C VAL A 224 9.47 15.36 16.15
N TYR A 225 10.46 15.12 17.02
CA TYR A 225 10.36 15.50 18.43
C TYR A 225 10.15 17.01 18.60
N GLU A 226 10.91 17.85 17.91
CA GLU A 226 10.77 19.30 17.96
C GLU A 226 9.40 19.79 17.47
N TYR A 227 8.83 19.16 16.46
CA TYR A 227 7.48 19.47 15.98
C TYR A 227 6.44 19.25 17.09
N PHE A 228 6.45 18.08 17.71
CA PHE A 228 5.46 17.75 18.77
C PHE A 228 5.68 18.53 20.06
N GLU A 229 6.91 18.99 20.34
CA GLU A 229 7.22 19.82 21.52
C GLU A 229 6.81 21.29 21.31
N LYS A 230 7.07 21.83 20.11
CA LYS A 230 6.93 23.27 19.85
C LYS A 230 5.60 23.66 19.22
N THR A 231 4.88 22.72 18.61
CA THR A 231 3.61 23.01 17.91
C THR A 231 2.42 22.84 18.86
N PRO A 232 1.70 23.92 19.20
CA PRO A 232 0.50 23.80 20.01
C PRO A 232 -0.52 22.87 19.36
N GLY A 233 -1.03 21.90 20.10
CA GLY A 233 -2.03 20.96 19.62
C GLY A 233 -1.48 19.71 18.90
N ALA A 234 -0.20 19.67 18.48
CA ALA A 234 0.36 18.52 17.81
C ALA A 234 0.24 17.21 18.63
N LEU A 235 0.43 17.28 19.96
CA LEU A 235 0.22 16.11 20.81
C LEU A 235 -1.23 15.58 20.79
N ALA A 236 -2.21 16.39 20.42
CA ALA A 236 -3.59 15.94 20.25
C ALA A 236 -3.71 15.00 19.03
N GLU A 237 -2.92 15.21 17.99
CA GLU A 237 -2.86 14.34 16.81
C GLU A 237 -2.40 12.91 17.17
N LEU A 238 -1.49 12.79 18.14
CA LEU A 238 -1.06 11.48 18.67
C LEU A 238 -2.06 10.91 19.67
N ARG A 239 -2.70 11.77 20.48
CA ARG A 239 -3.61 11.35 21.51
C ARG A 239 -4.91 10.78 20.97
N ALA A 240 -5.47 11.41 19.93
CA ALA A 240 -6.78 11.04 19.40
C ALA A 240 -6.85 9.58 18.92
N PRO A 241 -5.90 9.08 18.09
CA PRO A 241 -5.91 7.67 17.67
C PRO A 241 -5.74 6.70 18.84
N ILE A 242 -4.88 7.02 19.83
CA ILE A 242 -4.69 6.17 21.02
C ILE A 242 -5.97 6.10 21.85
N PHE A 243 -6.64 7.25 22.03
CA PHE A 243 -7.89 7.30 22.77
C PHE A 243 -8.99 6.50 22.06
N GLU A 244 -9.11 6.65 20.75
CA GLU A 244 -10.05 5.87 19.93
C GLU A 244 -9.80 4.36 20.10
N GLU A 245 -8.54 3.90 19.97
CA GLU A 245 -8.20 2.48 20.17
C GLU A 245 -8.59 1.98 21.57
N LYS A 246 -8.38 2.77 22.62
CA LYS A 246 -8.78 2.42 23.99
C LYS A 246 -10.29 2.29 24.14
N VAL A 247 -11.05 3.17 23.50
CA VAL A 247 -12.52 3.08 23.50
C VAL A 247 -12.98 1.85 22.72
N ILE A 248 -12.39 1.58 21.57
CA ILE A 248 -12.69 0.37 20.78
C ILE A 248 -12.38 -0.90 21.57
N ASP A 249 -11.23 -0.96 22.24
CA ASP A 249 -10.87 -2.09 23.12
C ASP A 249 -11.89 -2.27 24.23
N TYR A 250 -12.26 -1.18 24.90
CA TYR A 250 -13.30 -1.21 25.93
C TYR A 250 -14.64 -1.74 25.40
N VAL A 251 -15.08 -1.28 24.22
CA VAL A 251 -16.32 -1.75 23.59
C VAL A 251 -16.22 -3.24 23.26
N LEU A 252 -15.09 -3.68 22.69
CA LEU A 252 -14.87 -5.09 22.36
C LEU A 252 -14.85 -6.00 23.60
N GLU A 253 -14.41 -5.52 24.75
CA GLU A 253 -14.48 -6.25 26.02
C GLU A 253 -15.93 -6.43 26.53
N GLN A 254 -16.83 -5.51 26.17
CA GLN A 254 -18.25 -5.58 26.57
C GLN A 254 -19.09 -6.48 25.65
N VAL A 255 -18.59 -6.80 24.44
CA VAL A 255 -19.28 -7.63 23.45
C VAL A 255 -18.59 -8.99 23.34
N LYS A 256 -19.29 -9.98 22.80
CA LYS A 256 -18.68 -11.28 22.47
C LYS A 256 -18.44 -11.31 20.97
N PRO A 257 -17.19 -11.14 20.51
CA PRO A 257 -16.86 -11.27 19.10
C PRO A 257 -17.22 -12.67 18.61
N VAL A 258 -17.79 -12.74 17.41
CA VAL A 258 -18.07 -14.03 16.76
C VAL A 258 -16.89 -14.34 15.84
N GLU A 259 -16.15 -15.39 16.18
CA GLU A 259 -15.05 -15.84 15.33
C GLU A 259 -15.58 -16.49 14.06
N LYS A 260 -15.12 -16.02 12.91
CA LYS A 260 -15.36 -16.60 11.60
C LYS A 260 -14.04 -16.99 10.96
N LYS A 261 -13.88 -18.27 10.64
CA LYS A 261 -12.73 -18.74 9.87
C LYS A 261 -12.91 -18.37 8.40
N VAL A 262 -11.95 -17.66 7.86
CA VAL A 262 -11.92 -17.22 6.47
C VAL A 262 -10.58 -17.55 5.84
N SER A 263 -10.51 -17.58 4.52
CA SER A 263 -9.21 -17.69 3.81
C SER A 263 -8.43 -16.38 3.90
N LYS A 264 -7.13 -16.45 3.58
CA LYS A 264 -6.27 -15.26 3.48
C LYS A 264 -6.91 -14.21 2.55
N ASP A 265 -7.28 -14.64 1.35
CA ASP A 265 -7.77 -13.73 0.30
C ASP A 265 -9.09 -13.08 0.69
N GLU A 266 -9.99 -13.82 1.36
CA GLU A 266 -11.22 -13.25 1.92
C GLU A 266 -10.93 -12.22 3.01
N LEU A 267 -9.97 -12.47 3.92
CA LEU A 267 -9.62 -11.53 4.98
C LEU A 267 -9.11 -10.21 4.40
N PHE A 268 -8.15 -10.28 3.47
CA PHE A 268 -7.56 -9.07 2.89
C PHE A 268 -8.55 -8.31 2.01
N LYS A 269 -9.40 -9.02 1.24
CA LYS A 269 -10.49 -8.39 0.50
C LYS A 269 -11.45 -7.63 1.41
N MET A 270 -11.82 -8.22 2.57
CA MET A 270 -12.66 -7.54 3.56
C MET A 270 -11.99 -6.27 4.12
N VAL A 271 -10.65 -6.23 4.17
CA VAL A 271 -9.90 -5.04 4.63
C VAL A 271 -9.83 -3.98 3.52
N GLU A 272 -9.63 -4.37 2.26
CA GLU A 272 -9.65 -3.45 1.11
C GLU A 272 -11.00 -2.73 1.00
N GLU A 273 -12.11 -3.46 1.08
CA GLU A 273 -13.46 -2.89 1.11
C GLU A 273 -13.69 -1.91 2.28
N VAL A 274 -12.94 -2.07 3.37
CA VAL A 274 -12.94 -1.16 4.53
C VAL A 274 -12.17 0.14 4.27
N THR A 275 -11.13 0.08 3.45
CA THR A 275 -10.23 1.22 3.20
C THR A 275 -10.80 2.16 2.12
N GLU A 276 -11.64 1.64 1.23
CA GLU A 276 -12.27 2.39 0.14
C GLU A 276 -13.61 3.07 0.54
N ALA A 277 -14.18 2.72 1.68
CA ALA A 277 -15.45 3.24 2.21
C ALA A 277 -15.23 4.16 3.42
#